data_e30343a19098e915494503a5de039362
#
_entry.id   e30343a19098e915494503a5de039362
#
_cell.length_a   1.000
_cell.length_b   1.000
_cell.length_c   1.000
_cell.angle_alpha   90.00
_cell.angle_beta   90.00
_cell.angle_gamma   90.00
#
_symmetry.space_group_name_H-M   'P 1'
#
loop_
_entity.id
_entity.type
_entity.pdbx_description
1 polymer ?
#
loop_
_entity_poly.entity_id
_entity_poly.type
_entity_poly.pdbx_seq_one_letter_code
_entity_poly.pdbx_strand_id
1 'polypeptide(L)'
;MHFYQNERIALFIDGANLYATAKSHGFDIDYKRLLALFRQKGQLVRALYYTALAEDQEYSSIRPLTDCLDYNGSTMVTKPTKEFTDASGRRKVKGNMDIELTVDAMELAPKLDHVVLFSGDGDFRSLVAALQAKGLRVSVVSTLQTQPPMVADDLRRQADQFIDIPDLEKDICRDPSQRIPREARETRLAQFRAQRDREGVGSGAPHDDVDM
;
A
#
# COMPACT_ATOMS: atom_id res chain seq x y z
N MET A 1 -14.33 -16.15 -5.75
CA MET A 1 -14.25 -14.73 -6.21
C MET A 1 -15.12 -14.55 -7.44
N HIS A 2 -16.05 -13.61 -7.42
CA HIS A 2 -16.90 -13.26 -8.55
C HIS A 2 -16.44 -11.93 -9.15
N PHE A 3 -15.83 -12.00 -10.34
CA PHE A 3 -15.40 -10.85 -11.13
C PHE A 3 -15.90 -10.99 -12.55
N TYR A 4 -16.20 -9.90 -13.21
CA TYR A 4 -16.60 -9.87 -14.60
C TYR A 4 -15.51 -9.22 -15.45
N GLN A 5 -15.16 -9.87 -16.56
CA GLN A 5 -14.03 -9.48 -17.43
C GLN A 5 -14.14 -8.06 -18.01
N ASN A 6 -15.34 -7.56 -18.15
CA ASN A 6 -15.64 -6.23 -18.70
C ASN A 6 -15.77 -5.13 -17.63
N GLU A 7 -15.70 -5.48 -16.32
CA GLU A 7 -15.74 -4.47 -15.26
C GLU A 7 -14.45 -3.65 -15.21
N ARG A 8 -14.62 -2.34 -15.06
CA ARG A 8 -13.54 -1.39 -14.76
C ARG A 8 -13.26 -1.45 -13.26
N ILE A 9 -12.09 -2.00 -12.90
CA ILE A 9 -11.72 -2.28 -11.52
C ILE A 9 -10.68 -1.26 -11.05
N ALA A 10 -10.80 -0.80 -9.79
CA ALA A 10 -9.71 -0.14 -9.09
C ALA A 10 -9.42 -0.81 -7.76
N LEU A 11 -8.12 -0.87 -7.41
CA LEU A 11 -7.64 -1.35 -6.13
C LEU A 11 -7.30 -0.17 -5.23
N PHE A 12 -7.84 -0.17 -4.02
CA PHE A 12 -7.53 0.77 -2.96
C PHE A 12 -6.88 -0.02 -1.84
N ILE A 13 -5.58 0.17 -1.65
CA ILE A 13 -4.76 -0.68 -0.78
C ILE A 13 -4.31 0.13 0.43
N ASP A 14 -4.92 -0.12 1.58
CA ASP A 14 -4.40 0.31 2.87
C ASP A 14 -3.15 -0.51 3.19
N GLY A 15 -2.00 0.11 3.00
CA GLY A 15 -0.71 -0.56 3.10
C GLY A 15 -0.42 -1.08 4.50
N ALA A 16 -0.85 -0.36 5.54
CA ALA A 16 -0.65 -0.77 6.93
C ALA A 16 -1.47 -2.02 7.25
N ASN A 17 -2.75 -2.04 6.86
CA ASN A 17 -3.64 -3.17 7.08
C ASN A 17 -3.20 -4.40 6.26
N LEU A 18 -2.91 -4.22 4.98
CA LEU A 18 -2.45 -5.31 4.11
C LEU A 18 -1.14 -5.93 4.61
N TYR A 19 -0.16 -5.10 5.02
CA TYR A 19 1.10 -5.58 5.56
C TYR A 19 0.90 -6.37 6.87
N ALA A 20 0.11 -5.84 7.80
CA ALA A 20 -0.19 -6.51 9.06
C ALA A 20 -0.89 -7.85 8.83
N THR A 21 -1.84 -7.91 7.89
CA THR A 21 -2.57 -9.12 7.52
C THR A 21 -1.64 -10.18 6.92
N ALA A 22 -0.83 -9.83 5.92
CA ALA A 22 0.12 -10.77 5.32
C ALA A 22 1.15 -11.29 6.32
N LYS A 23 1.65 -10.40 7.18
CA LYS A 23 2.60 -10.76 8.25
C LYS A 23 2.01 -11.73 9.26
N SER A 24 0.73 -11.58 9.63
CA SER A 24 0.06 -12.50 10.55
C SER A 24 -0.07 -13.92 10.00
N HIS A 25 -0.09 -14.06 8.67
CA HIS A 25 -0.11 -15.35 7.97
C HIS A 25 1.28 -15.84 7.55
N GLY A 26 2.35 -15.06 7.82
CA GLY A 26 3.74 -15.47 7.60
C GLY A 26 4.21 -15.43 6.15
N PHE A 27 3.53 -14.72 5.25
CA PHE A 27 3.97 -14.58 3.86
C PHE A 27 4.21 -13.12 3.46
N ASP A 28 5.06 -12.95 2.44
CA ASP A 28 5.34 -11.65 1.83
C ASP A 28 4.57 -11.50 0.52
N ILE A 29 3.97 -10.33 0.31
CA ILE A 29 3.22 -10.04 -0.91
C ILE A 29 4.18 -9.65 -2.04
N ASP A 30 3.98 -10.28 -3.20
CA ASP A 30 4.52 -9.82 -4.47
C ASP A 30 3.48 -8.92 -5.15
N TYR A 31 3.68 -7.61 -5.09
CA TYR A 31 2.74 -6.63 -5.64
C TYR A 31 2.59 -6.75 -7.17
N LYS A 32 3.64 -7.19 -7.87
CA LYS A 32 3.55 -7.46 -9.32
C LYS A 32 2.57 -8.59 -9.61
N ARG A 33 2.64 -9.67 -8.82
CA ARG A 33 1.70 -10.80 -8.93
C ARG A 33 0.29 -10.38 -8.53
N LEU A 34 0.15 -9.59 -7.45
CA LEU A 34 -1.13 -9.03 -7.03
C LEU A 34 -1.81 -8.26 -8.17
N LEU A 35 -1.09 -7.33 -8.81
CA LEU A 35 -1.62 -6.55 -9.92
C LEU A 35 -1.93 -7.42 -11.13
N ALA A 36 -1.08 -8.42 -11.44
CA ALA A 36 -1.31 -9.36 -12.53
C ALA A 36 -2.59 -10.18 -12.31
N LEU A 37 -2.83 -10.61 -11.07
CA LEU A 37 -4.05 -11.34 -10.69
C LEU A 37 -5.30 -10.48 -11.00
N PHE A 38 -5.34 -9.23 -10.57
CA PHE A 38 -6.52 -8.40 -10.77
C PHE A 38 -6.68 -7.92 -12.22
N ARG A 39 -5.59 -7.78 -12.99
CA ARG A 39 -5.66 -7.57 -14.45
C ARG A 39 -6.33 -8.73 -15.20
N GLN A 40 -6.21 -9.96 -14.69
CA GLN A 40 -6.89 -11.13 -15.23
C GLN A 40 -8.38 -11.19 -14.84
N LYS A 41 -8.79 -10.45 -13.81
CA LYS A 41 -10.18 -10.45 -13.31
C LYS A 41 -11.08 -9.44 -14.00
N GLY A 42 -10.51 -8.41 -14.62
CA GLY A 42 -11.23 -7.36 -15.33
C GLY A 42 -10.29 -6.27 -15.85
N GLN A 43 -10.85 -5.13 -16.23
CA GLN A 43 -10.09 -3.99 -16.72
C GLN A 43 -9.55 -3.17 -15.53
N LEU A 44 -8.32 -3.45 -15.10
CA LEU A 44 -7.68 -2.72 -14.01
C LEU A 44 -7.35 -1.28 -14.44
N VAL A 45 -8.15 -0.32 -13.98
CA VAL A 45 -8.03 1.11 -14.29
C VAL A 45 -6.95 1.76 -13.45
N ARG A 46 -6.94 1.50 -12.14
CA ARG A 46 -5.98 2.06 -11.18
C ARG A 46 -5.73 1.06 -10.04
N ALA A 47 -4.52 1.17 -9.48
CA ALA A 47 -4.19 0.59 -8.19
C ALA A 47 -3.49 1.66 -7.37
N LEU A 48 -4.04 2.01 -6.22
CA LEU A 48 -3.53 3.03 -5.32
C LEU A 48 -3.12 2.37 -4.01
N TYR A 49 -1.90 2.65 -3.59
CA TYR A 49 -1.32 2.13 -2.36
C TYR A 49 -1.11 3.28 -1.37
N TYR A 50 -1.79 3.21 -0.24
CA TYR A 50 -1.78 4.26 0.78
C TYR A 50 -0.85 3.87 1.91
N THR A 51 0.09 4.74 2.24
CA THR A 51 1.00 4.52 3.37
C THR A 51 1.42 5.83 4.00
N ALA A 52 1.44 5.84 5.33
CA ALA A 52 2.00 6.94 6.09
C ALA A 52 3.51 6.71 6.31
N LEU A 53 4.32 7.74 6.11
CA LEU A 53 5.77 7.70 6.25
C LEU A 53 6.18 8.44 7.50
N ALA A 54 6.98 7.80 8.39
CA ALA A 54 7.61 8.51 9.48
C ALA A 54 8.67 9.48 8.93
N GLU A 55 8.71 10.72 9.44
CA GLU A 55 9.67 11.74 9.00
C GLU A 55 11.13 11.29 9.10
N ASP A 56 11.43 10.42 10.09
CA ASP A 56 12.76 9.83 10.31
C ASP A 56 13.03 8.55 9.51
N GLN A 57 12.00 7.94 8.91
CA GLN A 57 12.22 6.83 7.99
C GLN A 57 12.60 7.38 6.65
N GLU A 58 13.90 7.35 6.37
CA GLU A 58 14.42 7.68 5.05
C GLU A 58 13.55 7.02 3.98
N TYR A 59 13.10 7.82 3.04
CA TYR A 59 12.43 7.41 1.80
C TYR A 59 13.12 6.21 1.12
N SER A 60 14.39 5.97 1.48
CA SER A 60 15.22 4.87 1.04
C SER A 60 14.69 3.47 1.43
N SER A 61 13.99 3.33 2.55
CA SER A 61 13.47 2.03 3.00
C SER A 61 12.23 1.58 2.23
N ILE A 62 11.43 2.53 1.72
CA ILE A 62 10.20 2.27 0.97
C ILE A 62 10.44 2.35 -0.55
N ARG A 63 11.54 2.98 -0.97
CA ARG A 63 11.88 3.15 -2.39
C ARG A 63 11.75 1.88 -3.24
N PRO A 64 12.22 0.69 -2.80
CA PRO A 64 12.04 -0.52 -3.59
C PRO A 64 10.57 -0.92 -3.80
N LEU A 65 9.70 -0.56 -2.84
CA LEU A 65 8.26 -0.78 -2.98
C LEU A 65 7.66 0.27 -3.92
N THR A 66 8.03 1.54 -3.77
CA THR A 66 7.60 2.64 -4.65
C THR A 66 7.96 2.35 -6.09
N ASP A 67 9.24 2.04 -6.36
CA ASP A 67 9.73 1.70 -7.69
C ASP A 67 8.96 0.51 -8.26
N CYS A 68 8.72 -0.54 -7.46
CA CYS A 68 7.97 -1.71 -7.90
C CYS A 68 6.52 -1.35 -8.27
N LEU A 69 5.86 -0.50 -7.49
CA LEU A 69 4.47 -0.09 -7.73
C LEU A 69 4.38 0.81 -8.97
N ASP A 70 5.25 1.81 -9.09
CA ASP A 70 5.28 2.75 -10.22
C ASP A 70 5.55 2.02 -11.55
N TYR A 71 6.55 1.13 -11.58
CA TYR A 71 6.86 0.31 -12.75
C TYR A 71 5.72 -0.63 -13.16
N ASN A 72 4.84 -0.99 -12.24
CA ASN A 72 3.71 -1.87 -12.50
C ASN A 72 2.37 -1.13 -12.69
N GLY A 73 2.39 0.21 -12.78
CA GLY A 73 1.21 1.04 -13.03
C GLY A 73 0.30 1.21 -11.81
N SER A 74 0.89 1.15 -10.61
CA SER A 74 0.24 1.56 -9.37
C SER A 74 0.70 2.95 -8.97
N THR A 75 -0.13 3.69 -8.27
CA THR A 75 0.22 4.99 -7.70
C THR A 75 0.39 4.82 -6.19
N MET A 76 1.53 5.29 -5.66
CA MET A 76 1.71 5.38 -4.22
C MET A 76 1.22 6.74 -3.72
N VAL A 77 0.32 6.72 -2.76
CA VAL A 77 -0.16 7.91 -2.04
C VAL A 77 0.48 7.91 -0.66
N THR A 78 1.26 8.94 -0.37
CA THR A 78 2.01 9.03 0.88
C THR A 78 1.66 10.29 1.66
N LYS A 79 1.73 10.18 2.98
CA LYS A 79 1.56 11.29 3.92
C LYS A 79 2.62 11.24 5.00
N PRO A 80 3.27 12.35 5.36
CA PRO A 80 4.18 12.35 6.49
C PRO A 80 3.41 12.05 7.78
N THR A 81 3.95 11.15 8.61
CA THR A 81 3.40 10.91 9.95
C THR A 81 3.87 12.01 10.88
N LYS A 82 2.96 12.50 11.72
CA LYS A 82 3.32 13.39 12.83
C LYS A 82 3.49 12.56 14.08
N GLU A 83 4.69 12.59 14.66
CA GLU A 83 4.90 12.07 16.00
C GLU A 83 4.49 13.13 17.03
N PHE A 84 3.73 12.73 18.02
CA PHE A 84 3.44 13.56 19.18
C PHE A 84 3.52 12.74 20.46
N THR A 85 3.96 13.38 21.53
CA THR A 85 3.98 12.76 22.83
C THR A 85 2.67 13.11 23.53
N ASP A 86 1.92 12.10 23.95
CA ASP A 86 0.70 12.34 24.72
C ASP A 86 1.02 12.85 26.15
N ALA A 87 -0.01 13.28 26.87
CA ALA A 87 0.14 13.81 28.22
C ALA A 87 0.74 12.79 29.23
N SER A 88 0.80 11.50 28.86
CA SER A 88 1.43 10.43 29.65
C SER A 88 2.88 10.15 29.24
N GLY A 89 3.47 10.95 28.36
CA GLY A 89 4.85 10.80 27.87
C GLY A 89 5.02 9.67 26.84
N ARG A 90 3.94 9.09 26.32
CA ARG A 90 4.02 8.04 25.30
C ARG A 90 4.07 8.66 23.90
N ARG A 91 5.05 8.24 23.11
CA ARG A 91 5.11 8.56 21.68
C ARG A 91 3.92 7.93 20.97
N LYS A 92 3.12 8.75 20.31
CA LYS A 92 2.06 8.33 19.39
C LYS A 92 2.40 8.83 17.98
N VAL A 93 2.25 7.93 17.02
CA VAL A 93 2.39 8.24 15.60
C VAL A 93 0.99 8.40 15.03
N LYS A 94 0.67 9.55 14.46
CA LYS A 94 -0.58 9.79 13.76
C LYS A 94 -0.30 9.84 12.26
N GLY A 95 -0.77 8.81 11.56
CA GLY A 95 -0.55 8.68 10.11
C GLY A 95 -1.59 7.75 9.49
N ASN A 96 -2.88 8.11 9.64
CA ASN A 96 -3.99 7.41 9.05
C ASN A 96 -4.24 7.99 7.64
N MET A 97 -4.46 7.13 6.65
CA MET A 97 -4.68 7.46 5.24
C MET A 97 -6.15 7.30 4.80
N ASP A 98 -7.08 7.12 5.74
CA ASP A 98 -8.46 6.77 5.46
C ASP A 98 -9.19 7.89 4.71
N ILE A 99 -8.85 9.14 5.01
CA ILE A 99 -9.44 10.30 4.35
C ILE A 99 -8.98 10.37 2.90
N GLU A 100 -7.66 10.27 2.65
CA GLU A 100 -7.09 10.30 1.32
C GLU A 100 -7.64 9.14 0.47
N LEU A 101 -7.67 7.91 1.01
CA LEU A 101 -8.25 6.76 0.35
C LEU A 101 -9.74 6.98 0.03
N THR A 102 -10.50 7.49 0.99
CA THR A 102 -11.94 7.76 0.82
C THR A 102 -12.20 8.79 -0.27
N VAL A 103 -11.44 9.90 -0.30
CA VAL A 103 -11.57 10.96 -1.31
C VAL A 103 -11.27 10.40 -2.70
N ASP A 104 -10.13 9.73 -2.87
CA ASP A 104 -9.72 9.16 -4.16
C ASP A 104 -10.73 8.11 -4.66
N ALA A 105 -11.27 7.27 -3.75
CA ALA A 105 -12.29 6.28 -4.12
C ALA A 105 -13.58 6.94 -4.61
N MET A 106 -14.02 8.02 -3.96
CA MET A 106 -15.20 8.77 -4.35
C MET A 106 -15.01 9.54 -5.67
N GLU A 107 -13.80 10.09 -5.92
CA GLU A 107 -13.46 10.78 -7.16
C GLU A 107 -13.38 9.82 -8.36
N LEU A 108 -12.85 8.62 -8.15
CA LEU A 108 -12.75 7.61 -9.21
C LEU A 108 -14.05 6.87 -9.46
N ALA A 109 -14.99 6.86 -8.51
CA ALA A 109 -16.25 6.11 -8.59
C ALA A 109 -16.97 6.25 -9.94
N PRO A 110 -17.13 7.45 -10.57
CA PRO A 110 -17.82 7.57 -11.86
C PRO A 110 -17.16 6.84 -13.03
N LYS A 111 -15.90 6.41 -12.87
CA LYS A 111 -15.09 5.74 -13.91
C LYS A 111 -14.97 4.23 -13.68
N LEU A 112 -15.60 3.72 -12.64
CA LEU A 112 -15.44 2.35 -12.18
C LEU A 112 -16.77 1.60 -12.19
N ASP A 113 -16.68 0.29 -12.21
CA ASP A 113 -17.80 -0.63 -12.01
C ASP A 113 -17.59 -1.45 -10.72
N HIS A 114 -16.31 -1.65 -10.31
CA HIS A 114 -15.97 -2.46 -9.16
C HIS A 114 -14.77 -1.87 -8.39
N VAL A 115 -14.93 -1.69 -7.11
CA VAL A 115 -13.88 -1.28 -6.17
C VAL A 115 -13.42 -2.48 -5.36
N VAL A 116 -12.10 -2.69 -5.27
CA VAL A 116 -11.50 -3.70 -4.39
C VAL A 116 -10.73 -2.96 -3.29
N LEU A 117 -11.25 -3.02 -2.08
CA LEU A 117 -10.69 -2.39 -0.90
C LEU A 117 -9.88 -3.41 -0.09
N PHE A 118 -8.58 -3.17 0.04
CA PHE A 118 -7.69 -3.95 0.89
C PHE A 118 -7.57 -3.27 2.25
N SER A 119 -8.56 -3.46 3.08
CA SER A 119 -8.58 -3.04 4.48
C SER A 119 -9.61 -3.83 5.27
N GLY A 120 -9.37 -3.99 6.56
CA GLY A 120 -10.34 -4.55 7.50
C GLY A 120 -10.94 -3.51 8.44
N ASP A 121 -10.58 -2.23 8.26
CA ASP A 121 -11.01 -1.16 9.16
C ASP A 121 -12.50 -0.85 8.99
N GLY A 122 -13.25 -0.90 10.10
CA GLY A 122 -14.69 -0.63 10.16
C GLY A 122 -15.06 0.79 9.74
N ASP A 123 -14.14 1.74 9.84
CA ASP A 123 -14.37 3.13 9.45
C ASP A 123 -14.71 3.26 7.95
N PHE A 124 -14.23 2.32 7.12
CA PHE A 124 -14.58 2.25 5.70
C PHE A 124 -15.98 1.74 5.39
N ARG A 125 -16.76 1.28 6.39
CA ARG A 125 -18.14 0.85 6.14
C ARG A 125 -18.98 1.92 5.44
N SER A 126 -18.83 3.18 5.86
CA SER A 126 -19.56 4.31 5.26
C SER A 126 -19.11 4.56 3.81
N LEU A 127 -17.83 4.42 3.50
CA LEU A 127 -17.31 4.50 2.14
C LEU A 127 -17.94 3.41 1.25
N VAL A 128 -17.92 2.16 1.73
CA VAL A 128 -18.51 1.02 0.99
C VAL A 128 -19.99 1.29 0.67
N ALA A 129 -20.78 1.71 1.66
CA ALA A 129 -22.19 2.05 1.45
C ALA A 129 -22.36 3.19 0.42
N ALA A 130 -21.53 4.23 0.46
CA ALA A 130 -21.59 5.35 -0.48
C ALA A 130 -21.23 4.94 -1.92
N LEU A 131 -20.24 4.04 -2.11
CA LEU A 131 -19.89 3.50 -3.41
C LEU A 131 -21.01 2.61 -3.98
N GLN A 132 -21.60 1.76 -3.15
CA GLN A 132 -22.75 0.92 -3.53
C GLN A 132 -23.96 1.77 -3.92
N ALA A 133 -24.24 2.86 -3.20
CA ALA A 133 -25.31 3.81 -3.56
C ALA A 133 -25.09 4.49 -4.93
N LYS A 134 -23.85 4.53 -5.43
CA LYS A 134 -23.50 4.97 -6.79
C LYS A 134 -23.57 3.86 -7.83
N GLY A 135 -23.94 2.64 -7.45
CA GLY A 135 -24.06 1.48 -8.32
C GLY A 135 -22.79 0.69 -8.52
N LEU A 136 -21.73 0.95 -7.73
CA LEU A 136 -20.50 0.16 -7.81
C LEU A 136 -20.62 -1.11 -6.97
N ARG A 137 -19.97 -2.17 -7.42
CA ARG A 137 -19.70 -3.33 -6.59
C ARG A 137 -18.47 -3.06 -5.73
N VAL A 138 -18.48 -3.55 -4.50
CA VAL A 138 -17.34 -3.40 -3.58
C VAL A 138 -16.95 -4.76 -3.01
N SER A 139 -15.71 -5.17 -3.29
CA SER A 139 -15.07 -6.31 -2.63
C SER A 139 -14.13 -5.82 -1.54
N VAL A 140 -14.23 -6.41 -0.36
CA VAL A 140 -13.31 -6.15 0.75
C VAL A 140 -12.34 -7.32 0.88
N VAL A 141 -11.05 -7.03 0.98
CA VAL A 141 -9.97 -8.00 1.14
C VAL A 141 -9.30 -7.78 2.50
N SER A 142 -9.39 -8.77 3.37
CA SER A 142 -8.75 -8.79 4.70
C SER A 142 -8.70 -10.23 5.21
N THR A 143 -8.69 -10.48 6.52
CA THR A 143 -8.71 -11.84 7.06
C THR A 143 -9.62 -12.03 8.26
N LEU A 144 -10.24 -13.21 8.32
CA LEU A 144 -10.96 -13.74 9.49
C LEU A 144 -10.10 -14.70 10.33
N GLN A 145 -8.95 -15.13 9.81
CA GLN A 145 -8.14 -16.22 10.39
C GLN A 145 -7.12 -15.72 11.44
N THR A 146 -7.37 -14.56 12.03
CA THR A 146 -6.58 -14.02 13.15
C THR A 146 -7.42 -13.90 14.42
N GLN A 147 -6.77 -13.75 15.58
CA GLN A 147 -7.43 -13.54 16.86
C GLN A 147 -6.93 -12.25 17.52
N PRO A 148 -7.76 -11.17 17.56
CA PRO A 148 -9.08 -11.03 16.93
C PRO A 148 -9.01 -10.99 15.40
N PRO A 149 -10.13 -11.18 14.67
CA PRO A 149 -10.18 -10.98 13.23
C PRO A 149 -9.73 -9.57 12.83
N MET A 150 -9.00 -9.45 11.71
CA MET A 150 -8.52 -8.15 11.24
C MET A 150 -9.56 -7.38 10.42
N VAL A 151 -10.68 -8.00 10.11
CA VAL A 151 -11.81 -7.31 9.48
C VAL A 151 -12.91 -7.07 10.50
N ALA A 152 -13.42 -5.83 10.54
CA ALA A 152 -14.61 -5.48 11.30
C ALA A 152 -15.85 -6.18 10.70
N ASP A 153 -16.70 -6.75 11.55
CA ASP A 153 -17.85 -7.56 11.10
C ASP A 153 -18.89 -6.72 10.32
N ASP A 154 -19.08 -5.48 10.69
CA ASP A 154 -19.98 -4.55 10.02
C ASP A 154 -19.46 -4.13 8.63
N LEU A 155 -18.14 -3.93 8.45
CA LEU A 155 -17.53 -3.73 7.13
C LEU A 155 -17.70 -4.97 6.25
N ARG A 156 -17.40 -6.15 6.79
CA ARG A 156 -17.53 -7.42 6.06
C ARG A 156 -18.96 -7.66 5.58
N ARG A 157 -19.96 -7.36 6.43
CA ARG A 157 -21.38 -7.51 6.09
C ARG A 157 -21.87 -6.49 5.07
N GLN A 158 -21.26 -5.29 5.05
CA GLN A 158 -21.60 -4.26 4.09
C GLN A 158 -21.10 -4.57 2.69
N ALA A 159 -19.94 -5.24 2.55
CA ALA A 159 -19.34 -5.55 1.27
C ALA A 159 -20.20 -6.50 0.42
N ASP A 160 -20.22 -6.31 -0.91
CA ASP A 160 -20.85 -7.23 -1.86
C ASP A 160 -20.13 -8.57 -1.91
N GLN A 161 -18.81 -8.55 -1.67
CA GLN A 161 -17.97 -9.74 -1.57
C GLN A 161 -16.86 -9.51 -0.54
N PHE A 162 -16.64 -10.52 0.30
CA PHE A 162 -15.45 -10.62 1.14
C PHE A 162 -14.48 -11.64 0.54
N ILE A 163 -13.19 -11.29 0.53
CA ILE A 163 -12.10 -12.15 0.05
C ILE A 163 -11.12 -12.30 1.20
N ASP A 164 -10.93 -13.52 1.69
CA ASP A 164 -9.93 -13.79 2.72
C ASP A 164 -8.53 -13.83 2.08
N ILE A 165 -7.57 -13.12 2.65
CA ILE A 165 -6.24 -12.97 2.06
C ILE A 165 -5.49 -14.30 1.89
N PRO A 166 -5.61 -15.29 2.80
CA PRO A 166 -5.04 -16.61 2.61
C PRO A 166 -5.52 -17.33 1.34
N ASP A 167 -6.75 -17.04 0.87
CA ASP A 167 -7.26 -17.60 -0.38
C ASP A 167 -6.48 -17.08 -1.61
N LEU A 168 -5.79 -15.95 -1.47
CA LEU A 168 -4.97 -15.34 -2.51
C LEU A 168 -3.48 -15.74 -2.42
N GLU A 169 -3.05 -16.35 -1.31
CA GLU A 169 -1.64 -16.59 -1.01
C GLU A 169 -0.88 -17.20 -2.18
N LYS A 170 -1.40 -18.26 -2.79
CA LYS A 170 -0.76 -18.96 -3.92
C LYS A 170 -0.54 -18.06 -5.13
N ASP A 171 -1.42 -17.09 -5.33
CA ASP A 171 -1.38 -16.19 -6.48
C ASP A 171 -0.50 -14.97 -6.24
N ILE A 172 -0.44 -14.48 -4.98
CA ILE A 172 0.21 -13.20 -4.63
C ILE A 172 1.47 -13.35 -3.76
N CYS A 173 1.76 -14.55 -3.23
CA CYS A 173 2.94 -14.76 -2.40
C CYS A 173 4.22 -14.61 -3.21
N ARG A 174 5.22 -13.95 -2.62
CA ARG A 174 6.59 -13.92 -3.14
C ARG A 174 7.21 -15.30 -3.02
N ASP A 175 7.82 -15.78 -4.09
CA ASP A 175 8.56 -17.04 -4.08
C ASP A 175 9.68 -16.98 -3.01
N PRO A 176 9.70 -17.92 -2.05
CA PRO A 176 10.74 -17.97 -1.02
C PRO A 176 12.15 -18.06 -1.58
N SER A 177 12.33 -18.66 -2.78
CA SER A 177 13.62 -18.76 -3.46
C SER A 177 14.14 -17.41 -3.96
N GLN A 178 13.27 -16.42 -4.12
CA GLN A 178 13.61 -15.05 -4.53
C GLN A 178 13.81 -14.10 -3.34
N ARG A 179 13.76 -14.60 -2.11
CA ARG A 179 14.12 -13.81 -0.93
C ARG A 179 15.61 -13.52 -0.97
N ILE A 180 15.97 -12.26 -1.22
CA ILE A 180 17.35 -11.80 -1.04
C ILE A 180 17.66 -11.95 0.46
N PRO A 181 18.67 -12.74 0.85
CA PRO A 181 19.06 -12.89 2.25
C PRO A 181 19.26 -11.51 2.89
N ARG A 182 18.86 -11.38 4.16
CA ARG A 182 18.94 -10.10 4.89
C ARG A 182 20.34 -9.48 4.81
N GLU A 183 21.37 -10.29 4.90
CA GLU A 183 22.78 -9.88 4.78
C GLU A 183 23.12 -9.29 3.39
N ALA A 184 22.61 -9.89 2.31
CA ALA A 184 22.80 -9.38 0.96
C ALA A 184 22.02 -8.08 0.72
N ARG A 185 20.89 -7.89 1.40
CA ARG A 185 20.10 -6.64 1.37
C ARG A 185 20.81 -5.51 2.12
N GLU A 186 21.38 -5.79 3.28
CA GLU A 186 22.17 -4.85 4.07
C GLU A 186 23.46 -4.45 3.35
N THR A 187 24.16 -5.41 2.73
CA THR A 187 25.35 -5.16 1.92
C THR A 187 25.05 -4.28 0.72
N ARG A 188 23.94 -4.52 0.03
CA ARG A 188 23.51 -3.71 -1.13
C ARG A 188 23.13 -2.28 -0.73
N LEU A 189 22.48 -2.11 0.42
CA LEU A 189 22.16 -0.80 1.00
C LEU A 189 23.44 -0.04 1.42
N ALA A 190 24.41 -0.74 2.02
CA ALA A 190 25.68 -0.15 2.41
C ALA A 190 26.51 0.29 1.17
N GLN A 191 26.53 -0.52 0.12
CA GLN A 191 27.20 -0.17 -1.15
C GLN A 191 26.54 1.04 -1.82
N PHE A 192 25.22 1.13 -1.79
CA PHE A 192 24.47 2.27 -2.37
C PHE A 192 24.72 3.56 -1.59
N ARG A 193 24.80 3.47 -0.25
CA ARG A 193 25.16 4.63 0.61
C ARG A 193 26.58 5.11 0.31
N ALA A 194 27.54 4.20 0.23
CA ALA A 194 28.94 4.51 -0.07
C ALA A 194 29.13 5.12 -1.48
N GLN A 195 28.32 4.75 -2.44
CA GLN A 195 28.37 5.31 -3.79
C GLN A 195 27.81 6.74 -3.83
N ARG A 196 26.72 7.01 -3.11
CA ARG A 196 26.10 8.34 -2.99
C ARG A 196 27.00 9.34 -2.29
N ASP A 197 27.73 8.89 -1.25
CA ASP A 197 28.68 9.73 -0.51
C ASP A 197 29.90 10.08 -1.36
N ARG A 198 30.26 9.25 -2.33
CA ARG A 198 31.35 9.53 -3.31
C ARG A 198 30.90 10.53 -4.40
N GLU A 199 29.65 10.48 -4.82
CA GLU A 199 29.09 11.36 -5.85
C GLU A 199 28.70 12.76 -5.29
N GLY A 200 28.39 12.85 -3.98
CA GLY A 200 28.03 14.10 -3.30
C GLY A 200 29.20 15.03 -2.95
N VAL A 201 30.45 14.58 -3.05
CA VAL A 201 31.67 15.35 -2.70
C VAL A 201 32.24 16.12 -3.90
N GLY A 202 31.66 15.97 -5.10
CA GLY A 202 32.23 16.48 -6.37
C GLY A 202 31.75 17.85 -6.85
N SER A 203 30.93 18.63 -6.10
CA SER A 203 30.43 19.93 -6.57
C SER A 203 30.78 21.09 -5.66
N GLY A 204 32.06 21.22 -5.29
CA GLY A 204 32.65 22.41 -4.70
C GLY A 204 33.50 23.10 -5.77
N ALA A 205 32.89 23.93 -6.63
CA ALA A 205 33.66 24.83 -7.49
C ALA A 205 34.25 25.97 -6.64
N PRO A 206 35.52 26.37 -6.84
CA PRO A 206 36.08 27.52 -6.17
C PRO A 206 35.47 28.81 -6.70
N HIS A 207 35.00 29.64 -5.81
CA HIS A 207 34.72 31.04 -6.10
C HIS A 207 36.06 31.74 -6.33
N ASP A 208 36.34 32.15 -7.56
CA ASP A 208 37.38 33.10 -7.86
C ASP A 208 36.91 34.51 -7.42
N ASP A 209 37.57 35.04 -6.42
CA ASP A 209 37.59 36.44 -6.10
C ASP A 209 38.27 37.18 -7.28
N VAL A 210 37.54 38.08 -7.92
CA VAL A 210 38.14 39.11 -8.77
C VAL A 210 37.78 40.47 -8.18
N ASP A 211 38.75 41.06 -7.48
CA ASP A 211 38.84 42.49 -7.23
C ASP A 211 38.89 43.26 -8.54
N MET A 212 38.02 44.24 -8.67
CA MET A 212 38.26 45.62 -9.17
C MET A 212 36.97 46.44 -9.15
#